data_d1a0c517ac65a1d5a1d09672d1d83d77
#
_entry.id   d1a0c517ac65a1d5a1d09672d1d83d77
#
_cell.length_a   1.000
_cell.length_b   1.000
_cell.length_c   1.000
_cell.angle_alpha   90.00
_cell.angle_beta   90.00
_cell.angle_gamma   90.00
#
_symmetry.space_group_name_H-M   'P 1'
#
loop_
_entity.id
_entity.type
_entity.pdbx_description
1 polymer ?
#
loop_
_entity_poly.entity_id
_entity_poly.type
_entity_poly.pdbx_seq_one_letter_code
_entity_poly.pdbx_strand_id
1 'polypeptide(L)'
;MAVKVAINGFGRIGRLVFRAIAEQGLLGKEVEVVAVGDIVPADNLAYLLKYDSTQGRFAGTVGSKKSAADKAEDDVLIVNGKEIHVVSAKTPAELPWKKFGVDVVIESTGLFTDADKANPKSAYGHITAGAKKVIISAPAKNEDITIVMGVNHDKYDAAKHTVISNASCTTNCLAPLVHVLLKEGFGIEEGLMTTIHSYTATQKTVDGPSKKDWKGGRSAAINIIPASTGAAKATALVCPEVKGKLTGMSFRVPTPTVSVVDLTVKTVKETSYAELCAAMKKASETYLKGVMEYTGDEVVSSDFIHDKNSSIFDAGSGIELNKKFFKLVSWYDNEWGYSNRVADLLKFMIGKGL
;
A
#
# COMPACT_ATOMS: atom_id res chain seq x y z
N MET A 1 19.99 -14.77 -10.33
CA MET A 1 19.01 -14.51 -11.43
C MET A 1 17.97 -13.53 -10.90
N ALA A 2 17.45 -12.63 -11.73
CA ALA A 2 16.35 -11.75 -11.33
C ALA A 2 15.09 -12.56 -10.98
N VAL A 3 14.35 -12.13 -9.97
CA VAL A 3 13.07 -12.73 -9.57
C VAL A 3 12.01 -12.32 -10.58
N LYS A 4 11.27 -13.26 -11.11
CA LYS A 4 10.18 -13.01 -12.06
C LYS A 4 8.90 -12.66 -11.33
N VAL A 5 8.39 -11.46 -11.60
CA VAL A 5 7.22 -10.89 -10.94
C VAL A 5 6.08 -10.74 -11.94
N ALA A 6 4.87 -11.04 -11.50
CA ALA A 6 3.64 -10.61 -12.16
C ALA A 6 2.87 -9.64 -11.26
N ILE A 7 2.20 -8.65 -11.87
CA ILE A 7 1.32 -7.72 -11.16
C ILE A 7 -0.11 -7.99 -11.65
N ASN A 8 -0.95 -8.58 -10.81
CA ASN A 8 -2.35 -8.82 -11.13
C ASN A 8 -3.21 -7.62 -10.69
N GLY A 9 -3.85 -6.97 -11.64
CA GLY A 9 -4.48 -5.66 -11.47
C GLY A 9 -3.50 -4.52 -11.76
N PHE A 10 -3.48 -4.05 -13.01
CA PHE A 10 -2.63 -2.93 -13.42
C PHE A 10 -3.39 -1.59 -13.36
N GLY A 11 -4.24 -1.46 -12.32
CA GLY A 11 -4.94 -0.24 -11.89
C GLY A 11 -4.00 0.79 -11.26
N ARG A 12 -4.54 1.69 -10.42
CA ARG A 12 -3.71 2.73 -9.74
C ARG A 12 -2.51 2.13 -9.03
N ILE A 13 -2.75 1.24 -8.05
CA ILE A 13 -1.67 0.70 -7.20
C ILE A 13 -0.72 -0.19 -8.01
N GLY A 14 -1.23 -1.09 -8.87
CA GLY A 14 -0.36 -1.95 -9.68
C GLY A 14 0.62 -1.16 -10.57
N ARG A 15 0.15 -0.07 -11.22
CA ARG A 15 1.03 0.81 -12.00
C ARG A 15 2.04 1.57 -11.14
N LEU A 16 1.63 2.04 -9.96
CA LEU A 16 2.54 2.77 -9.07
C LEU A 16 3.57 1.84 -8.41
N VAL A 17 3.19 0.60 -8.10
CA VAL A 17 4.16 -0.43 -7.67
C VAL A 17 5.17 -0.72 -8.78
N PHE A 18 4.72 -0.84 -10.03
CA PHE A 18 5.64 -0.99 -11.16
C PHE A 18 6.61 0.20 -11.27
N ARG A 19 6.10 1.44 -11.15
CA ARG A 19 6.94 2.65 -11.13
C ARG A 19 7.91 2.67 -9.95
N ALA A 20 7.47 2.30 -8.75
CA ALA A 20 8.34 2.23 -7.57
C ALA A 20 9.48 1.21 -7.75
N ILE A 21 9.19 0.03 -8.31
CA ILE A 21 10.21 -0.98 -8.67
C ILE A 21 11.22 -0.38 -9.67
N ALA A 22 10.75 0.37 -10.66
CA ALA A 22 11.62 1.02 -11.65
C ALA A 22 12.47 2.14 -11.04
N GLU A 23 11.86 3.03 -10.26
CA GLU A 23 12.55 4.18 -9.64
C GLU A 23 13.53 3.76 -8.55
N GLN A 24 13.25 2.69 -7.83
CA GLN A 24 14.20 2.07 -6.89
C GLN A 24 15.36 1.35 -7.59
N GLY A 25 15.35 1.30 -8.93
CA GLY A 25 16.40 0.67 -9.74
C GLY A 25 16.43 -0.85 -9.64
N LEU A 26 15.34 -1.49 -9.22
CA LEU A 26 15.21 -2.94 -9.11
C LEU A 26 14.87 -3.59 -10.46
N LEU A 27 14.15 -2.87 -11.33
CA LEU A 27 13.70 -3.38 -12.63
C LEU A 27 14.88 -3.71 -13.55
N GLY A 28 14.92 -4.96 -14.02
CA GLY A 28 15.99 -5.45 -14.90
C GLY A 28 17.28 -5.82 -14.15
N LYS A 29 17.32 -5.74 -12.83
CA LYS A 29 18.43 -6.16 -11.97
C LYS A 29 18.00 -7.30 -11.03
N GLU A 30 17.31 -6.95 -9.95
CA GLU A 30 16.80 -7.91 -8.96
C GLU A 30 15.42 -8.44 -9.33
N VAL A 31 14.63 -7.64 -10.07
CA VAL A 31 13.24 -7.91 -10.46
C VAL A 31 13.07 -7.82 -11.95
N GLU A 32 12.40 -8.81 -12.53
CA GLU A 32 11.90 -8.82 -13.91
C GLU A 32 10.37 -8.93 -13.86
N VAL A 33 9.66 -7.87 -14.28
CA VAL A 33 8.20 -7.93 -14.44
C VAL A 33 7.91 -8.59 -15.80
N VAL A 34 7.37 -9.80 -15.79
CA VAL A 34 7.15 -10.61 -17.00
C VAL A 34 5.71 -10.57 -17.49
N ALA A 35 4.75 -10.26 -16.60
CA ALA A 35 3.35 -10.18 -16.96
C ALA A 35 2.58 -9.21 -16.06
N VAL A 36 1.50 -8.66 -16.60
CA VAL A 36 0.48 -7.91 -15.84
C VAL A 36 -0.89 -8.48 -16.13
N GLY A 37 -1.72 -8.59 -15.11
CA GLY A 37 -3.12 -9.02 -15.22
C GLY A 37 -4.04 -7.80 -15.31
N ASP A 38 -4.80 -7.67 -16.38
CA ASP A 38 -5.85 -6.66 -16.50
C ASP A 38 -6.90 -7.07 -17.55
N ILE A 39 -8.04 -6.38 -17.57
CA ILE A 39 -9.16 -6.64 -18.50
C ILE A 39 -9.16 -5.73 -19.73
N VAL A 40 -8.24 -4.75 -19.78
CA VAL A 40 -8.11 -3.81 -20.89
C VAL A 40 -6.83 -4.09 -21.69
N PRO A 41 -6.77 -3.72 -22.98
CA PRO A 41 -5.62 -4.01 -23.84
C PRO A 41 -4.36 -3.21 -23.47
N ALA A 42 -3.21 -3.65 -23.95
CA ALA A 42 -1.89 -3.15 -23.57
C ALA A 42 -1.65 -1.68 -23.97
N ASP A 43 -2.24 -1.18 -25.05
CA ASP A 43 -2.14 0.22 -25.48
C ASP A 43 -2.77 1.19 -24.45
N ASN A 44 -3.93 0.82 -23.91
CA ASN A 44 -4.58 1.58 -22.84
C ASN A 44 -3.73 1.58 -21.57
N LEU A 45 -3.19 0.42 -21.16
CA LEU A 45 -2.30 0.30 -20.00
C LEU A 45 -0.99 1.08 -20.22
N ALA A 46 -0.43 1.08 -21.43
CA ALA A 46 0.73 1.86 -21.81
C ALA A 46 0.48 3.36 -21.64
N TYR A 47 -0.68 3.84 -22.14
CA TYR A 47 -1.07 5.24 -21.98
C TYR A 47 -1.15 5.64 -20.49
N LEU A 48 -1.85 4.84 -19.68
CA LEU A 48 -2.03 5.11 -18.23
C LEU A 48 -0.74 4.91 -17.41
N LEU A 49 0.20 4.09 -17.86
CA LEU A 49 1.53 4.01 -17.23
C LEU A 49 2.37 5.23 -17.57
N LYS A 50 2.29 5.72 -18.82
CA LYS A 50 3.06 6.85 -19.31
C LYS A 50 2.64 8.17 -18.66
N TYR A 51 1.32 8.38 -18.50
CA TYR A 51 0.75 9.63 -17.99
C TYR A 51 -0.05 9.39 -16.72
N ASP A 52 0.25 10.16 -15.69
CA ASP A 52 -0.45 10.11 -14.41
C ASP A 52 -0.72 11.52 -13.93
N SER A 53 -1.98 11.82 -13.60
CA SER A 53 -2.43 13.16 -13.23
C SER A 53 -1.86 13.64 -11.88
N THR A 54 -1.54 12.72 -10.97
CA THR A 54 -1.02 13.04 -9.64
C THR A 54 0.47 12.78 -9.52
N GLN A 55 0.97 11.70 -10.16
CA GLN A 55 2.36 11.26 -10.04
C GLN A 55 3.22 11.65 -11.26
N GLY A 56 2.66 12.40 -12.21
CA GLY A 56 3.39 12.89 -13.36
C GLY A 56 3.73 11.82 -14.41
N ARG A 57 4.64 12.15 -15.31
CA ARG A 57 5.05 11.23 -16.39
C ARG A 57 6.02 10.17 -15.89
N PHE A 58 5.87 8.95 -16.41
CA PHE A 58 6.84 7.88 -16.18
C PHE A 58 8.20 8.24 -16.77
N ALA A 59 9.25 8.08 -15.99
CA ALA A 59 10.64 8.36 -16.41
C ALA A 59 11.20 7.18 -17.22
N GLY A 60 10.71 7.01 -18.45
CA GLY A 60 11.14 5.93 -19.33
C GLY A 60 10.32 5.88 -20.63
N THR A 61 10.62 4.90 -21.46
CA THR A 61 9.87 4.64 -22.70
C THR A 61 8.75 3.64 -22.44
N VAL A 62 7.55 3.93 -22.93
CA VAL A 62 6.37 3.07 -22.81
C VAL A 62 5.68 2.97 -24.16
N GLY A 63 5.34 1.75 -24.56
CA GLY A 63 4.61 1.43 -25.77
C GLY A 63 3.88 0.10 -25.64
N SER A 64 3.25 -0.33 -26.71
CA SER A 64 2.56 -1.62 -26.79
C SER A 64 2.67 -2.22 -28.18
N LYS A 65 2.36 -3.49 -28.27
CA LYS A 65 2.25 -4.22 -29.55
C LYS A 65 1.34 -5.45 -29.41
N LYS A 66 0.99 -6.02 -30.54
CA LYS A 66 0.40 -7.37 -30.62
C LYS A 66 1.50 -8.43 -30.52
N SER A 67 1.26 -9.51 -29.78
CA SER A 67 2.18 -10.65 -29.71
C SER A 67 2.20 -11.47 -31.02
N ALA A 68 1.10 -11.43 -31.78
CA ALA A 68 0.95 -12.09 -33.06
C ALA A 68 0.01 -11.30 -33.98
N ALA A 69 0.13 -11.46 -35.30
CA ALA A 69 -0.62 -10.69 -36.31
C ALA A 69 -2.15 -10.93 -36.25
N ASP A 70 -2.57 -12.08 -35.75
CA ASP A 70 -3.98 -12.49 -35.63
C ASP A 70 -4.66 -11.96 -34.38
N LYS A 71 -3.95 -11.30 -33.49
CA LYS A 71 -4.53 -10.67 -32.30
C LYS A 71 -5.41 -9.48 -32.69
N ALA A 72 -6.58 -9.39 -32.05
CA ALA A 72 -7.48 -8.26 -32.26
C ALA A 72 -6.92 -6.96 -31.68
N GLU A 73 -6.30 -7.04 -30.49
CA GLU A 73 -5.80 -5.92 -29.69
C GLU A 73 -4.35 -6.14 -29.27
N ASP A 74 -3.67 -5.08 -28.83
CA ASP A 74 -2.34 -5.16 -28.24
C ASP A 74 -2.39 -5.94 -26.93
N ASP A 75 -1.56 -6.96 -26.79
CA ASP A 75 -1.47 -7.83 -25.61
C ASP A 75 -0.05 -7.90 -25.02
N VAL A 76 0.85 -7.04 -25.48
CA VAL A 76 2.21 -6.87 -24.95
C VAL A 76 2.48 -5.40 -24.68
N LEU A 77 2.76 -5.09 -23.43
CA LEU A 77 3.26 -3.80 -22.99
C LEU A 77 4.79 -3.77 -23.16
N ILE A 78 5.34 -2.68 -23.65
CA ILE A 78 6.78 -2.49 -23.84
C ILE A 78 7.24 -1.37 -22.92
N VAL A 79 8.13 -1.66 -21.98
CA VAL A 79 8.67 -0.65 -21.07
C VAL A 79 10.20 -0.71 -21.10
N ASN A 80 10.84 0.40 -21.44
CA ASN A 80 12.30 0.49 -21.57
C ASN A 80 12.87 -0.63 -22.48
N GLY A 81 12.15 -0.98 -23.56
CA GLY A 81 12.50 -2.03 -24.50
C GLY A 81 12.25 -3.46 -24.02
N LYS A 82 11.71 -3.66 -22.82
CA LYS A 82 11.33 -4.98 -22.30
C LYS A 82 9.85 -5.26 -22.54
N GLU A 83 9.54 -6.48 -22.94
CA GLU A 83 8.19 -6.96 -23.17
C GLU A 83 7.57 -7.50 -21.91
N ILE A 84 6.33 -7.11 -21.63
CA ILE A 84 5.52 -7.53 -20.48
C ILE A 84 4.19 -8.01 -21.04
N HIS A 85 3.83 -9.26 -20.82
CA HIS A 85 2.57 -9.82 -21.32
C HIS A 85 1.37 -9.32 -20.53
N VAL A 86 0.31 -8.90 -21.24
CA VAL A 86 -0.98 -8.58 -20.64
C VAL A 86 -1.85 -9.83 -20.69
N VAL A 87 -2.31 -10.28 -19.54
CA VAL A 87 -3.12 -11.49 -19.40
C VAL A 87 -4.40 -11.21 -18.63
N SER A 88 -5.44 -12.01 -18.88
CA SER A 88 -6.72 -11.85 -18.18
C SER A 88 -7.30 -13.24 -17.89
N ALA A 89 -7.89 -13.38 -16.70
CA ALA A 89 -8.64 -14.57 -16.30
C ALA A 89 -9.73 -14.20 -15.30
N LYS A 90 -10.74 -15.06 -15.15
CA LYS A 90 -11.84 -14.84 -14.20
C LYS A 90 -11.43 -15.12 -12.75
N THR A 91 -10.46 -16.00 -12.56
CA THR A 91 -9.93 -16.36 -11.23
C THR A 91 -8.41 -16.39 -11.25
N PRO A 92 -7.76 -16.16 -10.11
CA PRO A 92 -6.29 -16.22 -10.00
C PRO A 92 -5.69 -17.57 -10.44
N ALA A 93 -6.40 -18.68 -10.21
CA ALA A 93 -5.93 -20.03 -10.55
C ALA A 93 -5.85 -20.31 -12.05
N GLU A 94 -6.56 -19.53 -12.89
CA GLU A 94 -6.58 -19.67 -14.34
C GLU A 94 -5.49 -18.84 -15.03
N LEU A 95 -4.77 -17.99 -14.30
CA LEU A 95 -3.73 -17.13 -14.87
C LEU A 95 -2.48 -17.95 -15.24
N PRO A 96 -1.79 -17.60 -16.34
CA PRO A 96 -0.75 -18.46 -16.90
C PRO A 96 0.63 -18.26 -16.23
N TRP A 97 0.70 -18.16 -14.91
CA TRP A 97 1.94 -17.83 -14.18
C TRP A 97 3.03 -18.87 -14.41
N LYS A 98 2.66 -20.14 -14.45
CA LYS A 98 3.61 -21.25 -14.74
C LYS A 98 4.27 -21.08 -16.11
N LYS A 99 3.53 -20.62 -17.15
CA LYS A 99 4.04 -20.39 -18.50
C LYS A 99 5.14 -19.34 -18.52
N PHE A 100 5.00 -18.28 -17.71
CA PHE A 100 5.97 -17.18 -17.62
C PHE A 100 7.05 -17.41 -16.56
N GLY A 101 6.97 -18.49 -15.80
CA GLY A 101 7.90 -18.82 -14.71
C GLY A 101 7.87 -17.80 -13.59
N VAL A 102 6.67 -17.31 -13.23
CA VAL A 102 6.48 -16.28 -12.20
C VAL A 102 6.87 -16.83 -10.83
N ASP A 103 7.75 -16.12 -10.14
CA ASP A 103 8.12 -16.42 -8.75
C ASP A 103 7.17 -15.74 -7.76
N VAL A 104 6.89 -14.45 -7.96
CA VAL A 104 6.06 -13.65 -7.06
C VAL A 104 4.92 -12.98 -7.84
N VAL A 105 3.70 -13.04 -7.31
CA VAL A 105 2.58 -12.24 -7.78
C VAL A 105 2.31 -11.11 -6.79
N ILE A 106 2.21 -9.88 -7.30
CA ILE A 106 1.66 -8.75 -6.57
C ILE A 106 0.18 -8.65 -6.95
N GLU A 107 -0.71 -9.01 -6.01
CA GLU A 107 -2.15 -8.95 -6.19
C GLU A 107 -2.67 -7.55 -5.87
N SER A 108 -3.06 -6.81 -6.90
CA SER A 108 -3.47 -5.39 -6.82
C SER A 108 -4.83 -5.11 -7.45
N THR A 109 -5.66 -6.12 -7.69
CA THR A 109 -7.04 -5.91 -8.21
C THR A 109 -8.00 -5.36 -7.15
N GLY A 110 -7.71 -5.60 -5.87
CA GLY A 110 -8.62 -5.35 -4.76
C GLY A 110 -9.80 -6.34 -4.67
N LEU A 111 -9.86 -7.33 -5.56
CA LEU A 111 -10.91 -8.34 -5.61
C LEU A 111 -10.53 -9.62 -4.86
N PHE A 112 -9.27 -10.02 -4.93
CA PHE A 112 -8.76 -11.28 -4.37
C PHE A 112 -7.95 -10.99 -3.11
N THR A 113 -8.64 -10.57 -2.04
CA THR A 113 -8.04 -10.23 -0.74
C THR A 113 -8.21 -11.32 0.32
N ASP A 114 -8.81 -12.44 -0.05
CA ASP A 114 -8.93 -13.63 0.78
C ASP A 114 -7.89 -14.67 0.33
N ALA A 115 -7.15 -15.25 1.25
CA ALA A 115 -6.13 -16.25 0.99
C ALA A 115 -6.58 -17.68 1.36
N ASP A 116 -7.89 -17.90 1.53
CA ASP A 116 -8.45 -19.23 1.83
C ASP A 116 -8.08 -20.25 0.74
N LYS A 117 -7.34 -21.28 1.14
CA LYS A 117 -6.84 -22.34 0.26
C LYS A 117 -7.96 -23.20 -0.36
N ALA A 118 -9.11 -23.27 0.28
CA ALA A 118 -10.27 -24.02 -0.20
C ALA A 118 -11.09 -23.23 -1.25
N ASN A 119 -10.90 -21.92 -1.35
CA ASN A 119 -11.64 -21.07 -2.28
C ASN A 119 -10.84 -20.84 -3.58
N PRO A 120 -11.27 -21.38 -4.73
CA PRO A 120 -10.55 -21.22 -6.01
C PRO A 120 -10.50 -19.77 -6.51
N LYS A 121 -11.31 -18.89 -5.95
CA LYS A 121 -11.31 -17.43 -6.27
C LYS A 121 -10.50 -16.62 -5.26
N SER A 122 -9.71 -17.25 -4.42
CA SER A 122 -8.86 -16.58 -3.44
C SER A 122 -7.51 -16.18 -4.06
N ALA A 123 -6.76 -15.32 -3.35
CA ALA A 123 -5.38 -14.99 -3.70
C ALA A 123 -4.46 -16.22 -3.73
N TYR A 124 -4.78 -17.28 -2.96
CA TYR A 124 -4.04 -18.54 -3.02
C TYR A 124 -4.10 -19.20 -4.40
N GLY A 125 -5.11 -18.88 -5.22
CA GLY A 125 -5.20 -19.32 -6.61
C GLY A 125 -3.96 -18.96 -7.45
N HIS A 126 -3.24 -17.89 -7.13
CA HIS A 126 -1.98 -17.57 -7.80
C HIS A 126 -0.89 -18.63 -7.56
N ILE A 127 -0.88 -19.24 -6.37
CA ILE A 127 0.04 -20.36 -6.07
C ILE A 127 -0.36 -21.59 -6.89
N THR A 128 -1.65 -21.88 -6.99
CA THR A 128 -2.18 -22.94 -7.84
C THR A 128 -1.81 -22.72 -9.32
N ALA A 129 -1.79 -21.47 -9.77
CA ALA A 129 -1.39 -21.07 -11.11
C ALA A 129 0.14 -21.16 -11.37
N GLY A 130 0.93 -21.43 -10.33
CA GLY A 130 2.37 -21.70 -10.44
C GLY A 130 3.31 -20.64 -9.87
N ALA A 131 2.79 -19.58 -9.22
CA ALA A 131 3.62 -18.67 -8.47
C ALA A 131 4.13 -19.31 -7.17
N LYS A 132 5.26 -18.83 -6.65
CA LYS A 132 5.83 -19.31 -5.36
C LYS A 132 5.32 -18.49 -4.18
N LYS A 133 5.11 -17.20 -4.37
CA LYS A 133 4.68 -16.24 -3.34
C LYS A 133 3.65 -15.27 -3.88
N VAL A 134 2.82 -14.74 -2.98
CA VAL A 134 1.85 -13.69 -3.29
C VAL A 134 1.99 -12.55 -2.28
N ILE A 135 2.08 -11.31 -2.77
CA ILE A 135 1.94 -10.09 -1.97
C ILE A 135 0.59 -9.48 -2.31
N ILE A 136 -0.32 -9.43 -1.34
CA ILE A 136 -1.61 -8.74 -1.49
C ILE A 136 -1.41 -7.27 -1.13
N SER A 137 -1.65 -6.35 -2.06
CA SER A 137 -1.56 -4.89 -1.86
C SER A 137 -2.82 -4.30 -1.23
N ALA A 138 -3.36 -4.98 -0.24
CA ALA A 138 -4.55 -4.58 0.51
C ALA A 138 -4.58 -5.34 1.85
N PRO A 139 -5.41 -4.90 2.84
CA PRO A 139 -5.76 -5.74 3.98
C PRO A 139 -6.37 -7.05 3.50
N ALA A 140 -5.92 -8.17 4.06
CA ALA A 140 -6.33 -9.49 3.63
C ALA A 140 -7.09 -10.26 4.72
N LYS A 141 -7.54 -11.47 4.35
CA LYS A 141 -8.09 -12.49 5.26
C LYS A 141 -7.40 -13.80 4.97
N ASN A 142 -7.21 -14.62 6.00
CA ASN A 142 -6.59 -15.94 5.89
C ASN A 142 -5.17 -15.92 5.27
N GLU A 143 -4.53 -14.75 5.20
CA GLU A 143 -3.13 -14.63 4.84
C GLU A 143 -2.22 -15.25 5.89
N ASP A 144 -1.03 -15.71 5.47
CA ASP A 144 -0.08 -16.31 6.41
C ASP A 144 0.50 -15.26 7.36
N ILE A 145 0.68 -14.02 6.88
CA ILE A 145 1.15 -12.89 7.70
C ILE A 145 0.76 -11.56 7.06
N THR A 146 0.42 -10.58 7.89
CA THR A 146 0.36 -9.16 7.53
C THR A 146 1.66 -8.47 7.95
N ILE A 147 2.32 -7.76 7.02
CA ILE A 147 3.59 -7.07 7.24
C ILE A 147 3.45 -5.57 7.00
N VAL A 148 4.02 -4.81 7.93
CA VAL A 148 4.34 -3.38 7.76
C VAL A 148 5.84 -3.22 7.88
N MET A 149 6.48 -2.74 6.83
CA MET A 149 7.93 -2.54 6.79
C MET A 149 8.37 -1.56 7.89
N GLY A 150 9.48 -1.87 8.56
CA GLY A 150 9.98 -1.13 9.71
C GLY A 150 9.33 -1.52 11.04
N VAL A 151 8.16 -2.17 11.05
CA VAL A 151 7.41 -2.52 12.27
C VAL A 151 7.56 -4.00 12.64
N ASN A 152 7.21 -4.91 11.73
CA ASN A 152 7.23 -6.36 12.00
C ASN A 152 7.77 -7.20 10.83
N HIS A 153 8.49 -6.60 9.89
CA HIS A 153 9.02 -7.30 8.72
C HIS A 153 10.04 -8.38 9.09
N ASP A 154 10.68 -8.25 10.24
CA ASP A 154 11.58 -9.25 10.83
C ASP A 154 10.90 -10.59 11.15
N LYS A 155 9.56 -10.59 11.29
CA LYS A 155 8.76 -11.80 11.51
C LYS A 155 8.52 -12.62 10.23
N TYR A 156 8.95 -12.12 9.07
CA TYR A 156 8.83 -12.87 7.83
C TYR A 156 9.72 -14.12 7.83
N ASP A 157 9.12 -15.25 7.53
CA ASP A 157 9.77 -16.54 7.37
C ASP A 157 9.47 -17.10 5.96
N ALA A 158 10.50 -17.16 5.11
CA ALA A 158 10.37 -17.59 3.72
C ALA A 158 9.83 -19.02 3.59
N ALA A 159 10.11 -19.91 4.55
CA ALA A 159 9.66 -21.29 4.52
C ALA A 159 8.18 -21.45 4.91
N LYS A 160 7.62 -20.53 5.71
CA LYS A 160 6.26 -20.63 6.26
C LYS A 160 5.26 -19.73 5.55
N HIS A 161 5.67 -18.52 5.15
CA HIS A 161 4.76 -17.52 4.64
C HIS A 161 4.73 -17.54 3.11
N THR A 162 3.60 -17.86 2.56
CA THR A 162 3.35 -18.00 1.11
C THR A 162 2.51 -16.84 0.57
N VAL A 163 1.45 -16.46 1.30
CA VAL A 163 0.60 -15.33 0.96
C VAL A 163 0.70 -14.27 2.04
N ILE A 164 1.22 -13.10 1.66
CA ILE A 164 1.58 -12.01 2.55
C ILE A 164 0.71 -10.79 2.23
N SER A 165 0.12 -10.16 3.25
CA SER A 165 -0.54 -8.87 3.09
C SER A 165 0.40 -7.73 3.45
N ASN A 166 0.46 -6.69 2.61
CA ASN A 166 1.14 -5.43 2.92
C ASN A 166 0.26 -4.44 3.69
N ALA A 167 -0.82 -4.92 4.31
CA ALA A 167 -1.83 -4.10 5.01
C ALA A 167 -2.44 -2.99 4.12
N SER A 168 -3.01 -1.93 4.73
CA SER A 168 -3.49 -0.75 4.02
C SER A 168 -2.49 0.41 4.07
N CYS A 169 -2.68 1.41 3.21
CA CYS A 169 -1.90 2.65 3.27
C CYS A 169 -2.02 3.35 4.63
N THR A 170 -3.23 3.42 5.18
CA THR A 170 -3.48 4.01 6.51
C THR A 170 -2.81 3.21 7.62
N THR A 171 -2.82 1.85 7.54
CA THR A 171 -2.09 1.01 8.51
C THR A 171 -0.58 1.24 8.41
N ASN A 172 -0.05 1.41 7.21
CA ASN A 172 1.37 1.72 7.00
C ASN A 172 1.78 3.09 7.55
N CYS A 173 0.85 4.05 7.63
CA CYS A 173 1.07 5.33 8.29
C CYS A 173 0.94 5.24 9.81
N LEU A 174 -0.11 4.58 10.32
CA LEU A 174 -0.42 4.52 11.74
C LEU A 174 0.54 3.60 12.52
N ALA A 175 0.90 2.45 11.95
CA ALA A 175 1.69 1.46 12.68
C ALA A 175 3.09 1.95 13.07
N PRO A 176 3.84 2.74 12.26
CA PRO A 176 5.08 3.37 12.71
C PRO A 176 4.90 4.28 13.93
N LEU A 177 3.85 5.12 13.98
CA LEU A 177 3.56 5.96 15.15
C LEU A 177 3.35 5.10 16.40
N VAL A 178 2.49 4.09 16.28
CA VAL A 178 2.20 3.15 17.37
C VAL A 178 3.46 2.40 17.79
N HIS A 179 4.27 1.96 16.85
CA HIS A 179 5.53 1.26 17.14
C HIS A 179 6.51 2.14 17.93
N VAL A 180 6.65 3.42 17.58
CA VAL A 180 7.49 4.36 18.36
C VAL A 180 6.96 4.51 19.77
N LEU A 181 5.65 4.73 19.96
CA LEU A 181 5.06 4.88 21.29
C LEU A 181 5.30 3.66 22.18
N LEU A 182 5.25 2.45 21.60
CA LEU A 182 5.50 1.20 22.31
C LEU A 182 7.00 1.00 22.59
N LYS A 183 7.84 1.15 21.56
CA LYS A 183 9.28 0.86 21.62
C LYS A 183 10.04 1.83 22.52
N GLU A 184 9.69 3.11 22.49
CA GLU A 184 10.31 4.13 23.36
C GLU A 184 9.68 4.13 24.78
N GLY A 185 8.73 3.23 25.05
CA GLY A 185 8.23 2.91 26.38
C GLY A 185 7.16 3.84 26.92
N PHE A 186 6.53 4.69 26.09
CA PHE A 186 5.37 5.49 26.49
C PHE A 186 4.14 4.62 26.77
N GLY A 187 3.95 3.57 25.95
CA GLY A 187 2.81 2.69 26.00
C GLY A 187 1.53 3.36 25.51
N ILE A 188 0.51 2.56 25.20
CA ILE A 188 -0.81 3.04 24.78
C ILE A 188 -1.85 2.43 25.71
N GLU A 189 -2.64 3.29 26.38
CA GLU A 189 -3.80 2.90 27.17
C GLU A 189 -5.01 2.72 26.24
N GLU A 190 -5.34 3.77 25.49
CA GLU A 190 -6.42 3.78 24.50
C GLU A 190 -6.20 4.90 23.47
N GLY A 191 -6.89 4.81 22.32
CA GLY A 191 -6.82 5.87 21.31
C GLY A 191 -7.87 5.74 20.22
N LEU A 192 -8.18 6.89 19.62
CA LEU A 192 -9.05 7.03 18.46
C LEU A 192 -8.27 7.58 17.28
N MET A 193 -8.36 6.92 16.16
CA MET A 193 -7.72 7.36 14.92
C MET A 193 -8.78 7.85 13.94
N THR A 194 -8.58 9.04 13.41
CA THR A 194 -9.31 9.53 12.24
C THR A 194 -8.32 9.68 11.08
N THR A 195 -8.61 9.09 9.92
CA THR A 195 -7.88 9.44 8.72
C THR A 195 -8.72 10.37 7.85
N ILE A 196 -8.18 11.55 7.58
CA ILE A 196 -8.68 12.46 6.54
C ILE A 196 -8.02 12.00 5.25
N HIS A 197 -8.79 11.32 4.40
CA HIS A 197 -8.25 10.51 3.33
C HIS A 197 -8.69 11.02 1.97
N SER A 198 -7.75 11.14 1.04
CA SER A 198 -8.04 11.41 -0.37
C SER A 198 -9.06 10.42 -0.93
N TYR A 199 -9.84 10.84 -1.93
CA TYR A 199 -10.71 9.93 -2.64
C TYR A 199 -9.91 8.87 -3.41
N THR A 200 -10.55 7.74 -3.66
CA THR A 200 -9.92 6.60 -4.34
C THR A 200 -10.81 6.14 -5.51
N ALA A 201 -10.27 5.28 -6.38
CA ALA A 201 -10.97 4.76 -7.56
C ALA A 201 -12.30 4.05 -7.26
N THR A 202 -12.58 3.68 -6.01
CA THR A 202 -13.85 3.07 -5.60
C THR A 202 -14.98 4.08 -5.41
N GLN A 203 -14.65 5.38 -5.30
CA GLN A 203 -15.63 6.45 -5.13
C GLN A 203 -16.13 6.97 -6.47
N LYS A 204 -17.32 7.57 -6.46
CA LYS A 204 -17.96 8.07 -7.67
C LYS A 204 -17.52 9.50 -7.98
N THR A 205 -17.34 9.82 -9.26
CA THR A 205 -17.09 11.20 -9.72
C THR A 205 -18.35 12.05 -9.57
N VAL A 206 -19.52 11.49 -9.91
CA VAL A 206 -20.85 12.07 -9.71
C VAL A 206 -21.70 11.12 -8.88
N ASP A 207 -22.81 11.62 -8.30
CA ASP A 207 -23.72 10.77 -7.53
C ASP A 207 -24.17 9.54 -8.34
N GLY A 208 -23.98 8.36 -7.77
CA GLY A 208 -24.33 7.11 -8.42
C GLY A 208 -24.67 6.00 -7.44
N PRO A 209 -25.39 4.96 -7.87
CA PRO A 209 -25.85 3.90 -6.99
C PRO A 209 -24.68 3.14 -6.35
N SER A 210 -24.79 2.86 -5.05
CA SER A 210 -23.90 2.00 -4.29
C SER A 210 -24.72 1.06 -3.41
N LYS A 211 -24.49 -0.25 -3.51
CA LYS A 211 -25.29 -1.25 -2.80
C LYS A 211 -24.99 -1.32 -1.30
N LYS A 212 -23.73 -1.13 -0.90
CA LYS A 212 -23.27 -1.36 0.48
C LYS A 212 -22.92 -0.07 1.22
N ASP A 213 -22.42 0.93 0.52
CA ASP A 213 -21.98 2.20 1.09
C ASP A 213 -22.64 3.35 0.34
N TRP A 214 -23.80 3.78 0.81
CA TRP A 214 -24.57 4.83 0.17
C TRP A 214 -23.82 6.16 0.16
N LYS A 215 -23.07 6.48 1.22
CA LYS A 215 -22.26 7.70 1.28
C LYS A 215 -21.11 7.65 0.26
N GLY A 216 -20.47 6.50 0.08
CA GLY A 216 -19.44 6.29 -0.95
C GLY A 216 -19.97 6.37 -2.38
N GLY A 217 -21.30 6.34 -2.59
CA GLY A 217 -21.95 6.59 -3.88
C GLY A 217 -22.09 8.08 -4.22
N ARG A 218 -21.75 9.00 -3.30
CA ARG A 218 -21.84 10.44 -3.54
C ARG A 218 -20.56 10.96 -4.22
N SER A 219 -20.72 12.09 -4.94
CA SER A 219 -19.62 12.73 -5.66
C SER A 219 -18.42 13.01 -4.76
N ALA A 220 -17.27 12.41 -5.07
CA ALA A 220 -16.06 12.50 -4.28
C ALA A 220 -15.38 13.87 -4.32
N ALA A 221 -15.54 14.58 -5.45
CA ALA A 221 -14.83 15.83 -5.71
C ALA A 221 -15.40 17.06 -4.97
N ILE A 222 -16.58 16.94 -4.36
CA ILE A 222 -17.30 18.08 -3.72
C ILE A 222 -17.81 17.77 -2.30
N ASN A 223 -17.57 16.57 -1.79
CA ASN A 223 -18.12 16.15 -0.48
C ASN A 223 -17.03 15.70 0.49
N ILE A 224 -17.24 15.99 1.78
CA ILE A 224 -16.61 15.31 2.89
C ILE A 224 -17.47 14.09 3.23
N ILE A 225 -16.93 12.87 3.07
CA ILE A 225 -17.69 11.63 3.15
C ILE A 225 -17.21 10.80 4.34
N PRO A 226 -17.98 10.67 5.44
CA PRO A 226 -17.64 9.77 6.53
C PRO A 226 -17.69 8.31 6.06
N ALA A 227 -16.64 7.54 6.37
CA ALA A 227 -16.50 6.14 6.01
C ALA A 227 -15.89 5.34 7.16
N SER A 228 -16.16 4.04 7.20
CA SER A 228 -15.47 3.13 8.12
C SER A 228 -14.06 2.82 7.62
N THR A 229 -13.16 2.50 8.56
CA THR A 229 -11.83 1.99 8.25
C THR A 229 -11.46 0.85 9.18
N GLY A 230 -10.81 -0.18 8.64
CA GLY A 230 -10.24 -1.27 9.44
C GLY A 230 -8.80 -1.01 9.90
N ALA A 231 -8.20 0.13 9.52
CA ALA A 231 -6.78 0.37 9.72
C ALA A 231 -6.32 0.33 11.18
N ALA A 232 -7.08 0.93 12.11
CA ALA A 232 -6.76 0.90 13.53
C ALA A 232 -6.80 -0.53 14.10
N LYS A 233 -7.78 -1.35 13.67
CA LYS A 233 -7.85 -2.77 14.06
C LYS A 233 -6.73 -3.58 13.40
N ALA A 234 -6.41 -3.30 12.14
CA ALA A 234 -5.33 -3.97 11.42
C ALA A 234 -3.95 -3.67 12.03
N THR A 235 -3.77 -2.50 12.67
CA THR A 235 -2.53 -2.19 13.40
C THR A 235 -2.25 -3.20 14.51
N ALA A 236 -3.27 -3.78 15.12
CA ALA A 236 -3.10 -4.84 16.13
C ALA A 236 -2.57 -6.18 15.56
N LEU A 237 -2.60 -6.38 14.24
CA LEU A 237 -1.98 -7.55 13.62
C LEU A 237 -0.44 -7.44 13.61
N VAL A 238 0.07 -6.20 13.53
CA VAL A 238 1.51 -5.93 13.45
C VAL A 238 2.09 -5.42 14.78
N CYS A 239 1.26 -4.81 15.64
CA CYS A 239 1.54 -4.38 17.01
C CYS A 239 0.51 -5.01 17.97
N PRO A 240 0.66 -6.27 18.38
CA PRO A 240 -0.35 -6.99 19.17
C PRO A 240 -0.70 -6.34 20.52
N GLU A 241 0.21 -5.53 21.06
CA GLU A 241 0.07 -4.82 22.36
C GLU A 241 -1.09 -3.81 22.37
N VAL A 242 -1.53 -3.37 21.18
CA VAL A 242 -2.65 -2.42 21.06
C VAL A 242 -3.97 -3.09 20.70
N LYS A 243 -4.04 -4.42 20.78
CA LYS A 243 -5.28 -5.15 20.52
C LYS A 243 -6.39 -4.71 21.48
N GLY A 244 -7.51 -4.21 20.92
CA GLY A 244 -8.65 -3.70 21.68
C GLY A 244 -8.49 -2.29 22.24
N LYS A 245 -7.33 -1.65 22.04
CA LYS A 245 -7.06 -0.29 22.55
C LYS A 245 -7.22 0.81 21.51
N LEU A 246 -7.21 0.45 20.22
CA LEU A 246 -7.34 1.38 19.11
C LEU A 246 -8.56 1.07 18.25
N THR A 247 -9.31 2.11 17.90
CA THR A 247 -10.32 2.06 16.84
C THR A 247 -10.31 3.38 16.06
N GLY A 248 -11.10 3.46 14.98
CA GLY A 248 -11.08 4.70 14.20
C GLY A 248 -12.07 4.71 13.05
N MET A 249 -12.07 5.85 12.37
CA MET A 249 -12.90 6.12 11.20
C MET A 249 -12.12 6.89 10.14
N SER A 250 -12.77 7.13 9.00
CA SER A 250 -12.21 7.89 7.89
C SER A 250 -13.18 8.98 7.44
N PHE A 251 -12.64 10.12 7.03
CA PHE A 251 -13.34 11.08 6.18
C PHE A 251 -12.67 11.09 4.81
N ARG A 252 -13.45 10.85 3.74
CA ARG A 252 -12.98 11.10 2.37
C ARG A 252 -13.15 12.57 2.05
N VAL A 253 -12.12 13.18 1.48
CA VAL A 253 -12.09 14.61 1.15
C VAL A 253 -11.76 14.83 -0.32
N PRO A 254 -12.10 16.01 -0.91
CA PRO A 254 -11.90 16.31 -2.33
C PRO A 254 -10.43 16.57 -2.71
N THR A 255 -9.50 15.69 -2.33
CA THR A 255 -8.10 15.71 -2.74
C THR A 255 -7.75 14.44 -3.51
N PRO A 256 -6.93 14.53 -4.59
CA PRO A 256 -6.67 13.37 -5.45
C PRO A 256 -5.69 12.36 -4.84
N THR A 257 -4.76 12.82 -4.02
CA THR A 257 -3.81 11.99 -3.27
C THR A 257 -3.34 12.75 -2.03
N VAL A 258 -2.56 12.10 -1.20
CA VAL A 258 -2.11 12.50 0.14
C VAL A 258 -3.24 12.55 1.15
N SER A 259 -3.04 11.81 2.20
CA SER A 259 -3.96 11.65 3.33
C SER A 259 -3.23 11.94 4.63
N VAL A 260 -3.97 12.12 5.72
CA VAL A 260 -3.40 12.35 7.04
C VAL A 260 -4.06 11.45 8.08
N VAL A 261 -3.26 10.90 8.98
CA VAL A 261 -3.69 10.24 10.21
C VAL A 261 -3.70 11.26 11.33
N ASP A 262 -4.84 11.41 11.98
CA ASP A 262 -5.04 12.08 13.26
C ASP A 262 -5.22 11.00 14.32
N LEU A 263 -4.22 10.80 15.15
CA LEU A 263 -4.25 9.85 16.27
C LEU A 263 -4.41 10.60 17.58
N THR A 264 -5.60 10.54 18.16
CA THR A 264 -5.82 10.97 19.56
C THR A 264 -5.52 9.79 20.46
N VAL A 265 -4.51 9.90 21.33
CA VAL A 265 -3.97 8.78 22.11
C VAL A 265 -3.75 9.16 23.57
N LYS A 266 -4.08 8.22 24.46
CA LYS A 266 -3.74 8.25 25.88
C LYS A 266 -2.57 7.30 26.14
N THR A 267 -1.47 7.85 26.63
CA THR A 267 -0.27 7.08 26.97
C THR A 267 -0.41 6.44 28.36
N VAL A 268 0.26 5.31 28.57
CA VAL A 268 0.33 4.66 29.89
C VAL A 268 1.19 5.50 30.84
N LYS A 269 2.36 5.94 30.37
CA LYS A 269 3.27 6.81 31.14
C LYS A 269 2.97 8.27 30.89
N GLU A 270 3.19 9.08 31.91
CA GLU A 270 3.24 10.52 31.77
C GLU A 270 4.45 10.93 30.93
N THR A 271 4.25 11.88 30.04
CA THR A 271 5.29 12.42 29.14
C THR A 271 4.88 13.83 28.70
N SER A 272 5.66 14.43 27.81
CA SER A 272 5.36 15.70 27.17
C SER A 272 5.30 15.53 25.65
N TYR A 273 4.63 16.45 24.97
CA TYR A 273 4.61 16.47 23.51
C TYR A 273 6.03 16.60 22.93
N ALA A 274 6.88 17.39 23.60
CA ALA A 274 8.28 17.55 23.18
C ALA A 274 9.07 16.22 23.23
N GLU A 275 8.85 15.39 24.27
CA GLU A 275 9.48 14.06 24.35
C GLU A 275 8.95 13.11 23.26
N LEU A 276 7.65 13.16 22.94
CA LEU A 276 7.05 12.40 21.85
C LEU A 276 7.67 12.84 20.50
N CYS A 277 7.78 14.14 20.23
CA CYS A 277 8.43 14.66 19.03
C CYS A 277 9.89 14.22 18.92
N ALA A 278 10.64 14.26 20.02
CA ALA A 278 12.03 13.81 20.05
C ALA A 278 12.15 12.31 19.71
N ALA A 279 11.25 11.49 20.26
CA ALA A 279 11.20 10.05 19.98
C ALA A 279 10.85 9.77 18.52
N MET A 280 9.86 10.48 17.93
CA MET A 280 9.49 10.35 16.53
C MET A 280 10.65 10.77 15.60
N LYS A 281 11.32 11.88 15.90
CA LYS A 281 12.52 12.34 15.15
C LYS A 281 13.63 11.30 15.21
N LYS A 282 13.98 10.83 16.40
CA LYS A 282 14.99 9.77 16.59
C LYS A 282 14.64 8.52 15.77
N ALA A 283 13.38 8.08 15.79
CA ALA A 283 12.93 6.92 15.05
C ALA A 283 13.10 7.11 13.53
N SER A 284 12.71 8.27 13.00
CA SER A 284 12.83 8.58 11.56
C SER A 284 14.29 8.62 11.08
N GLU A 285 15.22 9.01 11.93
CA GLU A 285 16.66 9.08 11.64
C GLU A 285 17.38 7.73 11.81
N THR A 286 16.75 6.77 12.54
CA THR A 286 17.38 5.49 12.92
C THR A 286 16.60 4.28 12.39
N TYR A 287 15.85 3.62 13.25
CA TYR A 287 15.24 2.30 12.96
C TYR A 287 14.00 2.35 12.05
N LEU A 288 13.41 3.52 11.82
CA LEU A 288 12.36 3.73 10.83
C LEU A 288 12.82 4.57 9.63
N LYS A 289 14.13 4.77 9.47
CA LYS A 289 14.69 5.52 8.34
C LYS A 289 14.23 4.92 7.01
N GLY A 290 13.66 5.78 6.14
CA GLY A 290 13.08 5.40 4.85
C GLY A 290 11.66 4.82 4.91
N VAL A 291 11.09 4.69 6.11
CA VAL A 291 9.69 4.33 6.36
C VAL A 291 8.94 5.51 7.00
N MET A 292 9.57 6.15 7.96
CA MET A 292 9.07 7.32 8.65
C MET A 292 9.94 8.54 8.36
N GLU A 293 9.31 9.69 8.24
CA GLU A 293 9.95 11.01 8.17
C GLU A 293 9.41 11.91 9.28
N TYR A 294 10.11 13.01 9.55
CA TYR A 294 9.77 14.01 10.56
C TYR A 294 9.82 15.39 9.92
N THR A 295 8.78 16.17 10.07
CA THR A 295 8.78 17.58 9.66
C THR A 295 8.42 18.50 10.83
N GLY A 296 9.03 19.65 10.85
CA GLY A 296 8.68 20.78 11.71
C GLY A 296 8.24 22.01 10.92
N ASP A 297 8.13 21.86 9.60
CA ASP A 297 7.73 22.94 8.68
C ASP A 297 6.21 23.12 8.68
N GLU A 298 5.76 24.30 8.27
CA GLU A 298 4.34 24.58 8.03
C GLU A 298 3.94 24.03 6.67
N VAL A 299 3.31 22.83 6.67
CA VAL A 299 3.05 22.02 5.48
C VAL A 299 1.57 21.75 5.28
N VAL A 300 1.21 21.42 4.03
CA VAL A 300 -0.12 20.97 3.62
C VAL A 300 -0.01 19.71 2.77
N SER A 301 -1.13 19.05 2.49
CA SER A 301 -1.14 17.75 1.81
C SER A 301 -0.39 17.71 0.48
N SER A 302 -0.43 18.79 -0.32
CA SER A 302 0.23 18.82 -1.64
C SER A 302 1.75 18.76 -1.57
N ASP A 303 2.36 19.11 -0.43
CA ASP A 303 3.82 19.10 -0.24
C ASP A 303 4.36 17.65 -0.18
N PHE A 304 3.48 16.68 0.07
CA PHE A 304 3.82 15.27 0.18
C PHE A 304 3.41 14.42 -1.01
N ILE A 305 2.98 15.06 -2.12
CA ILE A 305 2.72 14.33 -3.37
C ILE A 305 4.03 13.70 -3.85
N HIS A 306 4.00 12.39 -4.13
CA HIS A 306 5.17 11.60 -4.53
C HIS A 306 6.21 11.38 -3.40
N ASP A 307 5.83 11.59 -2.15
CA ASP A 307 6.69 11.20 -1.03
C ASP A 307 6.63 9.68 -0.83
N LYS A 308 7.80 9.06 -0.74
CA LYS A 308 7.95 7.61 -0.60
C LYS A 308 7.79 7.09 0.82
N ASN A 309 7.80 7.97 1.83
CA ASN A 309 7.66 7.55 3.23
C ASN A 309 6.21 7.17 3.54
N SER A 310 6.05 6.21 4.42
CA SER A 310 4.72 5.72 4.82
C SER A 310 4.05 6.61 5.87
N SER A 311 4.85 7.36 6.63
CA SER A 311 4.40 8.10 7.81
C SER A 311 5.31 9.31 7.98
N ILE A 312 4.83 10.51 7.65
CA ILE A 312 5.57 11.76 7.83
C ILE A 312 4.99 12.45 9.06
N PHE A 313 5.68 12.32 10.20
CA PHE A 313 5.23 12.90 11.47
C PHE A 313 5.32 14.42 11.42
N ASP A 314 4.21 15.08 11.65
CA ASP A 314 4.08 16.55 11.67
C ASP A 314 4.14 17.06 13.11
N ALA A 315 5.29 17.56 13.50
CA ALA A 315 5.54 18.04 14.85
C ALA A 315 4.83 19.38 15.15
N GLY A 316 4.50 20.15 14.12
CA GLY A 316 3.82 21.43 14.25
C GLY A 316 2.31 21.31 14.49
N SER A 317 1.70 20.19 14.06
CA SER A 317 0.24 20.03 14.07
C SER A 317 -0.32 19.23 15.25
N GLY A 318 0.54 18.68 16.12
CA GLY A 318 0.09 17.91 17.28
C GLY A 318 -0.29 18.78 18.48
N ILE A 319 -0.96 18.17 19.46
CA ILE A 319 -1.49 18.86 20.64
C ILE A 319 -1.23 18.01 21.88
N GLU A 320 -0.78 18.66 22.97
CA GLU A 320 -0.80 18.12 24.34
C GLU A 320 -2.01 18.68 25.08
N LEU A 321 -2.94 17.83 25.51
CA LEU A 321 -4.02 18.24 26.40
C LEU A 321 -3.57 18.15 27.85
N ASN A 322 -2.86 17.09 28.20
CA ASN A 322 -2.23 16.87 29.50
C ASN A 322 -1.11 15.84 29.36
N LYS A 323 -0.39 15.52 30.43
CA LYS A 323 0.78 14.63 30.44
C LYS A 323 0.56 13.21 29.94
N LYS A 324 -0.69 12.82 29.65
CA LYS A 324 -1.05 11.49 29.14
C LYS A 324 -1.93 11.52 27.89
N PHE A 325 -2.40 12.68 27.45
CA PHE A 325 -3.38 12.75 26.37
C PHE A 325 -2.95 13.69 25.25
N PHE A 326 -2.74 13.12 24.07
CA PHE A 326 -2.10 13.78 22.94
C PHE A 326 -2.88 13.57 21.65
N LYS A 327 -2.76 14.54 20.75
CA LYS A 327 -3.08 14.41 19.33
C LYS A 327 -1.76 14.35 18.55
N LEU A 328 -1.59 13.30 17.76
CA LEU A 328 -0.44 13.10 16.88
C LEU A 328 -0.91 13.12 15.42
N VAL A 329 -0.21 13.85 14.57
CA VAL A 329 -0.55 14.02 13.15
C VAL A 329 0.56 13.43 12.29
N SER A 330 0.17 12.66 11.27
CA SER A 330 1.13 12.11 10.31
C SER A 330 0.55 12.05 8.91
N TRP A 331 1.31 12.59 7.95
CA TRP A 331 0.96 12.62 6.52
C TRP A 331 1.44 11.35 5.80
N TYR A 332 0.81 11.02 4.68
CA TYR A 332 1.25 9.96 3.80
C TYR A 332 0.66 10.13 2.39
N ASP A 333 1.49 9.96 1.36
CA ASP A 333 0.93 9.73 0.02
C ASP A 333 0.36 8.31 -0.01
N ASN A 334 -0.97 8.22 0.06
CA ASN A 334 -1.69 6.95 0.17
C ASN A 334 -1.53 6.06 -1.07
N GLU A 335 -1.04 6.60 -2.17
CA GLU A 335 -0.74 5.87 -3.39
C GLU A 335 0.77 5.60 -3.54
N TRP A 336 1.60 6.65 -3.53
CA TRP A 336 3.04 6.52 -3.78
C TRP A 336 3.81 5.91 -2.61
N GLY A 337 3.65 6.44 -1.41
CA GLY A 337 4.27 5.88 -0.20
C GLY A 337 3.91 4.41 0.00
N TYR A 338 2.62 4.07 -0.20
CA TYR A 338 2.15 2.69 -0.11
C TYR A 338 2.77 1.78 -1.19
N SER A 339 2.85 2.25 -2.44
CA SER A 339 3.43 1.48 -3.55
C SER A 339 4.92 1.22 -3.35
N ASN A 340 5.64 2.17 -2.75
CA ASN A 340 7.03 1.97 -2.34
C ASN A 340 7.16 0.88 -1.26
N ARG A 341 6.25 0.81 -0.29
CA ARG A 341 6.26 -0.28 0.73
C ARG A 341 6.03 -1.65 0.11
N VAL A 342 5.19 -1.78 -0.91
CA VAL A 342 5.03 -3.05 -1.65
C VAL A 342 6.33 -3.44 -2.35
N ALA A 343 7.01 -2.48 -3.00
CA ALA A 343 8.32 -2.72 -3.62
C ALA A 343 9.41 -3.08 -2.61
N ASP A 344 9.42 -2.42 -1.44
CA ASP A 344 10.36 -2.73 -0.35
C ASP A 344 10.11 -4.10 0.26
N LEU A 345 8.85 -4.49 0.45
CA LEU A 345 8.50 -5.84 0.92
C LEU A 345 8.98 -6.90 -0.07
N LEU A 346 8.75 -6.68 -1.38
CA LEU A 346 9.27 -7.56 -2.42
C LEU A 346 10.79 -7.68 -2.34
N LYS A 347 11.51 -6.56 -2.28
CA LYS A 347 12.97 -6.52 -2.16
C LYS A 347 13.45 -7.25 -0.90
N PHE A 348 12.78 -7.04 0.23
CA PHE A 348 13.08 -7.70 1.49
C PHE A 348 12.91 -9.22 1.39
N MET A 349 11.81 -9.69 0.79
CA MET A 349 11.55 -11.11 0.58
C MET A 349 12.62 -11.75 -0.33
N ILE A 350 13.03 -11.06 -1.40
CA ILE A 350 14.13 -11.49 -2.27
C ILE A 350 15.42 -11.67 -1.46
N GLY A 351 15.75 -10.72 -0.62
CA GLY A 351 16.92 -10.77 0.28
C GLY A 351 16.87 -11.91 1.33
N LYS A 352 15.68 -12.42 1.63
CA LYS A 352 15.46 -13.57 2.53
C LYS A 352 15.38 -14.91 1.79
N GLY A 353 15.54 -14.93 0.46
CA GLY A 353 15.49 -16.15 -0.36
C GLY A 353 14.10 -16.58 -0.80
N LEU A 354 13.11 -15.63 -0.67
CA LEU A 354 11.68 -15.78 -0.96
C LEU A 354 10.96 -16.76 -0.04
#